data_d3d29dbd7dd8506070d0d263eda710aa
#
_entry.id   d3d29dbd7dd8506070d0d263eda710aa
#
_cell.length_a   1.000
_cell.length_b   1.000
_cell.length_c   1.000
_cell.angle_alpha   90.00
_cell.angle_beta   90.00
_cell.angle_gamma   90.00
#
_symmetry.space_group_name_H-M   'P 1'
#
loop_
_entity.id
_entity.type
_entity.pdbx_description
1 polymer ?
#
loop_
_entity_poly.entity_id
_entity_poly.type
_entity_poly.pdbx_seq_one_letter_code
_entity_poly.pdbx_strand_id
1 'polypeptide(L)'
;TNQWYAIAKIAGIKLCQAYRRQHGNDFISAMPTNLYGPGDNYDLASSHVIPALIRKAHEAKASGASQMIIWGSGSPRREFLHADDCADALVHILKTYSEDQHINVGSGADLTILELAQLIADVVGFHGQIVHDLTKPDGTPRKLMSGDRLAALGWRPGISLREGLAGAYRDFLTGDARGNVA
;
A
#
# COMPACT_ATOMS: atom_id res chain seq x y z
N THR A 1 -4.29 16.33 7.01
CA THR A 1 -4.84 16.34 5.64
C THR A 1 -5.95 15.30 5.41
N ASN A 2 -5.94 14.16 6.11
CA ASN A 2 -6.87 13.04 5.92
C ASN A 2 -7.92 12.92 7.04
N GLN A 3 -8.19 13.98 7.80
CA GLN A 3 -9.06 13.89 8.98
C GLN A 3 -10.48 13.41 8.63
N TRP A 4 -11.07 13.88 7.54
CA TRP A 4 -12.43 13.49 7.14
C TRP A 4 -12.53 12.01 6.77
N TYR A 5 -11.55 11.50 6.04
CA TYR A 5 -11.42 10.08 5.73
C TYR A 5 -11.24 9.25 7.02
N ALA A 6 -10.34 9.69 7.91
CA ALA A 6 -10.08 9.00 9.18
C ALA A 6 -11.33 8.95 10.06
N ILE A 7 -12.07 10.05 10.19
CA ILE A 7 -13.33 10.12 10.96
C ILE A 7 -14.35 9.14 10.37
N ALA A 8 -14.53 9.11 9.06
CA ALA A 8 -15.47 8.19 8.40
C ALA A 8 -15.12 6.71 8.68
N LYS A 9 -13.84 6.35 8.63
CA LYS A 9 -13.39 4.97 8.92
C LYS A 9 -13.54 4.63 10.40
N ILE A 10 -13.23 5.55 11.31
CA ILE A 10 -13.45 5.37 12.76
C ILE A 10 -14.95 5.20 13.05
N ALA A 11 -15.80 6.00 12.43
CA ALA A 11 -17.26 5.87 12.59
C ALA A 11 -17.75 4.49 12.12
N GLY A 12 -17.23 3.94 11.01
CA GLY A 12 -17.54 2.60 10.56
C GLY A 12 -17.16 1.51 11.59
N ILE A 13 -15.96 1.60 12.17
CA ILE A 13 -15.53 0.69 13.25
C ILE A 13 -16.50 0.78 14.45
N LYS A 14 -16.85 2.01 14.87
CA LYS A 14 -17.77 2.22 16.00
C LYS A 14 -19.19 1.74 15.71
N LEU A 15 -19.63 1.86 14.46
CA LEU A 15 -20.91 1.33 14.02
C LEU A 15 -20.95 -0.21 14.09
N CYS A 16 -19.92 -0.88 13.63
CA CYS A 16 -19.78 -2.35 13.77
C CYS A 16 -19.85 -2.77 15.25
N GLN A 17 -19.13 -2.07 16.13
CA GLN A 17 -19.17 -2.30 17.57
C GLN A 17 -20.57 -2.09 18.16
N ALA A 18 -21.30 -1.05 17.74
CA ALA A 18 -22.64 -0.77 18.21
C ALA A 18 -23.64 -1.86 17.79
N TYR A 19 -23.61 -2.28 16.53
CA TYR A 19 -24.46 -3.37 16.03
C TYR A 19 -24.18 -4.70 16.75
N ARG A 20 -22.90 -5.00 17.01
CA ARG A 20 -22.51 -6.18 17.77
C ARG A 20 -23.13 -6.17 19.17
N ARG A 21 -23.06 -5.05 19.88
CA ARG A 21 -23.61 -4.91 21.26
C ARG A 21 -25.12 -4.89 21.31
N GLN A 22 -25.77 -4.21 20.35
CA GLN A 22 -27.22 -4.02 20.36
C GLN A 22 -27.99 -5.19 19.77
N HIS A 23 -27.43 -5.86 18.77
CA HIS A 23 -28.14 -6.85 17.96
C HIS A 23 -27.46 -8.23 17.94
N GLY A 24 -26.30 -8.40 18.58
CA GLY A 24 -25.56 -9.66 18.56
C GLY A 24 -24.94 -10.01 17.19
N ASN A 25 -24.89 -9.05 16.25
CA ASN A 25 -24.30 -9.27 14.94
C ASN A 25 -22.80 -9.50 15.05
N ASP A 26 -22.29 -10.50 14.35
CA ASP A 26 -20.84 -10.76 14.31
C ASP A 26 -20.13 -9.90 13.27
N PHE A 27 -20.22 -8.59 13.41
CA PHE A 27 -19.53 -7.62 12.60
C PHE A 27 -18.11 -7.42 13.14
N ILE A 28 -17.12 -7.66 12.29
CA ILE A 28 -15.71 -7.45 12.58
C ILE A 28 -15.16 -6.30 11.75
N SER A 29 -14.10 -5.68 12.22
CA SER A 29 -13.43 -4.56 11.53
C SER A 29 -11.98 -4.90 11.27
N ALA A 30 -11.57 -4.89 10.01
CA ALA A 30 -10.17 -5.04 9.60
C ALA A 30 -9.59 -3.66 9.22
N MET A 31 -8.34 -3.41 9.59
CA MET A 31 -7.61 -2.20 9.23
C MET A 31 -6.37 -2.56 8.40
N PRO A 32 -6.47 -2.50 7.06
CA PRO A 32 -5.33 -2.79 6.19
C PRO A 32 -4.32 -1.63 6.18
N THR A 33 -3.06 -1.98 5.94
CA THR A 33 -1.99 -1.02 5.63
C THR A 33 -2.12 -0.49 4.20
N ASN A 34 -1.08 0.18 3.66
CA ASN A 34 -1.11 0.65 2.28
C ASN A 34 -1.13 -0.53 1.32
N LEU A 35 -2.20 -0.64 0.54
CA LEU A 35 -2.37 -1.70 -0.45
C LEU A 35 -1.79 -1.28 -1.79
N TYR A 36 -1.33 -2.27 -2.55
CA TYR A 36 -0.88 -2.14 -3.93
C TYR A 36 -1.10 -3.45 -4.69
N GLY A 37 -1.11 -3.41 -6.01
CA GLY A 37 -1.26 -4.61 -6.83
C GLY A 37 -1.74 -4.31 -8.24
N PRO A 38 -2.10 -5.32 -9.04
CA PRO A 38 -2.71 -5.16 -10.35
C PRO A 38 -4.00 -4.32 -10.31
N GLY A 39 -4.28 -3.56 -11.37
CA GLY A 39 -5.47 -2.70 -11.47
C GLY A 39 -5.39 -1.41 -10.66
N ASP A 40 -4.22 -1.02 -10.16
CA ASP A 40 -4.02 0.23 -9.41
C ASP A 40 -4.16 1.46 -10.33
N ASN A 41 -4.21 2.65 -9.72
CA ASN A 41 -4.29 3.93 -10.41
C ASN A 41 -2.89 4.51 -10.63
N TYR A 42 -2.45 4.63 -11.89
CA TYR A 42 -1.14 5.16 -12.26
C TYR A 42 -1.15 6.62 -12.70
N ASP A 43 -2.25 7.34 -12.56
CA ASP A 43 -2.31 8.78 -12.82
C ASP A 43 -1.46 9.55 -11.81
N LEU A 44 -0.46 10.33 -12.29
CA LEU A 44 0.50 11.01 -11.43
C LEU A 44 -0.11 12.11 -10.54
N ALA A 45 -1.30 12.59 -10.86
CA ALA A 45 -1.98 13.61 -10.08
C ALA A 45 -2.79 13.03 -8.91
N SER A 46 -3.24 11.77 -9.03
CA SER A 46 -4.18 11.14 -8.09
C SER A 46 -3.72 9.80 -7.53
N SER A 47 -2.62 9.24 -8.04
CA SER A 47 -2.12 7.92 -7.63
C SER A 47 -1.43 7.91 -6.27
N HIS A 48 -1.39 6.72 -5.67
CA HIS A 48 -0.57 6.46 -4.50
C HIS A 48 0.91 6.29 -4.85
N VAL A 49 1.75 6.17 -3.81
CA VAL A 49 3.22 6.21 -3.96
C VAL A 49 3.78 5.10 -4.84
N ILE A 50 3.32 3.84 -4.71
CA ILE A 50 3.84 2.71 -5.51
C ILE A 50 3.51 2.90 -6.98
N PRO A 51 2.24 3.07 -7.42
CA PRO A 51 1.94 3.27 -8.83
C PRO A 51 2.61 4.53 -9.40
N ALA A 52 2.70 5.63 -8.62
CA ALA A 52 3.44 6.83 -9.06
C ALA A 52 4.92 6.55 -9.33
N LEU A 53 5.59 5.80 -8.45
CA LEU A 53 7.00 5.46 -8.61
C LEU A 53 7.22 4.47 -9.77
N ILE A 54 6.34 3.48 -9.96
CA ILE A 54 6.39 2.56 -11.11
C ILE A 54 6.31 3.34 -12.40
N ARG A 55 5.32 4.24 -12.54
CA ARG A 55 5.16 5.06 -13.73
C ARG A 55 6.37 5.97 -13.98
N LYS A 56 6.85 6.68 -12.97
CA LYS A 56 8.04 7.54 -13.07
C LYS A 56 9.29 6.76 -13.50
N ALA A 57 9.52 5.59 -12.91
CA ALA A 57 10.64 4.74 -13.27
C ALA A 57 10.54 4.24 -14.72
N HIS A 58 9.32 3.84 -15.15
CA HIS A 58 9.05 3.40 -16.51
C HIS A 58 9.28 4.54 -17.52
N GLU A 59 8.70 5.72 -17.30
CA GLU A 59 8.85 6.89 -18.18
C GLU A 59 10.33 7.34 -18.28
N ALA A 60 11.05 7.36 -17.14
CA ALA A 60 12.48 7.68 -17.13
C ALA A 60 13.30 6.65 -17.93
N LYS A 61 13.01 5.34 -17.79
CA LYS A 61 13.63 4.28 -18.58
C LYS A 61 13.31 4.42 -20.06
N ALA A 62 12.05 4.59 -20.42
CA ALA A 62 11.59 4.66 -21.81
C ALA A 62 12.17 5.87 -22.56
N SER A 63 12.31 7.02 -21.88
CA SER A 63 12.91 8.23 -22.44
C SER A 63 14.44 8.25 -22.42
N GLY A 64 15.10 7.24 -21.81
CA GLY A 64 16.55 7.26 -21.61
C GLY A 64 17.04 8.34 -20.65
N ALA A 65 16.17 8.81 -19.74
CA ALA A 65 16.54 9.84 -18.78
C ALA A 65 17.63 9.33 -17.81
N SER A 66 18.55 10.22 -17.46
CA SER A 66 19.61 9.92 -16.48
C SER A 66 19.12 9.97 -15.03
N GLN A 67 17.92 10.50 -14.78
CA GLN A 67 17.40 10.75 -13.43
C GLN A 67 15.90 10.45 -13.33
N MET A 68 15.48 9.94 -12.15
CA MET A 68 14.10 9.83 -11.71
C MET A 68 13.89 10.69 -10.47
N ILE A 69 12.86 11.54 -10.47
CA ILE A 69 12.58 12.48 -9.37
C ILE A 69 11.58 11.87 -8.40
N ILE A 70 11.94 11.78 -7.11
CA ILE A 70 11.03 11.47 -6.02
C ILE A 70 10.73 12.73 -5.19
N TRP A 71 9.53 12.80 -4.60
CA TRP A 71 9.12 13.93 -3.78
C TRP A 71 9.63 13.77 -2.33
N GLY A 72 10.08 14.90 -1.77
CA GLY A 72 10.57 14.99 -0.40
C GLY A 72 11.94 14.34 -0.21
N SER A 73 12.31 14.12 1.03
CA SER A 73 13.62 13.55 1.42
C SER A 73 13.75 12.05 1.14
N GLY A 74 12.64 11.35 0.91
CA GLY A 74 12.63 9.90 0.81
C GLY A 74 12.79 9.16 2.15
N SER A 75 12.97 9.87 3.27
CA SER A 75 13.17 9.29 4.60
C SER A 75 11.90 8.70 5.27
N PRO A 76 10.67 9.17 5.00
CA PRO A 76 9.48 8.58 5.60
C PRO A 76 9.36 7.08 5.34
N ARG A 77 8.96 6.34 6.37
CA ARG A 77 8.83 4.88 6.31
C ARG A 77 7.37 4.47 6.13
N ARG A 78 7.14 3.48 5.28
CA ARG A 78 5.80 2.95 4.97
C ARG A 78 5.82 1.43 4.92
N GLU A 79 4.73 0.87 5.37
CA GLU A 79 4.39 -0.52 5.23
C GLU A 79 3.49 -0.71 4.00
N PHE A 80 3.69 -1.79 3.26
CA PHE A 80 2.89 -2.16 2.08
C PHE A 80 2.47 -3.62 2.14
N LEU A 81 1.28 -3.91 1.60
CA LEU A 81 0.73 -5.25 1.51
C LEU A 81 0.10 -5.44 0.12
N HIS A 82 0.35 -6.58 -0.52
CA HIS A 82 -0.27 -6.90 -1.79
C HIS A 82 -1.80 -7.07 -1.63
N ALA A 83 -2.57 -6.64 -2.61
CA ALA A 83 -4.04 -6.68 -2.56
C ALA A 83 -4.58 -8.11 -2.40
N ASP A 84 -3.94 -9.10 -3.04
CA ASP A 84 -4.34 -10.51 -2.92
C ASP A 84 -4.05 -11.07 -1.52
N ASP A 85 -2.92 -10.70 -0.88
CA ASP A 85 -2.65 -11.04 0.52
C ASP A 85 -3.69 -10.39 1.45
N CYS A 86 -4.09 -9.15 1.17
CA CYS A 86 -5.16 -8.52 1.92
C CYS A 86 -6.49 -9.27 1.77
N ALA A 87 -6.85 -9.68 0.56
CA ALA A 87 -8.06 -10.45 0.30
C ALA A 87 -8.04 -11.80 1.04
N ASP A 88 -6.91 -12.52 0.97
CA ASP A 88 -6.72 -13.77 1.70
C ASP A 88 -6.82 -13.56 3.23
N ALA A 89 -6.19 -12.51 3.77
CA ALA A 89 -6.31 -12.14 5.17
C ALA A 89 -7.76 -11.89 5.58
N LEU A 90 -8.54 -11.19 4.76
CA LEU A 90 -9.96 -10.91 5.05
C LEU A 90 -10.78 -12.20 5.10
N VAL A 91 -10.55 -13.13 4.17
CA VAL A 91 -11.19 -14.46 4.19
C VAL A 91 -10.78 -15.28 5.42
N HIS A 92 -9.50 -15.21 5.82
CA HIS A 92 -8.99 -15.85 7.02
C HIS A 92 -9.65 -15.28 8.28
N ILE A 93 -9.71 -13.96 8.43
CA ILE A 93 -10.31 -13.26 9.55
C ILE A 93 -11.80 -13.61 9.69
N LEU A 94 -12.55 -13.67 8.59
CA LEU A 94 -13.96 -14.07 8.60
C LEU A 94 -14.19 -15.46 9.20
N LYS A 95 -13.18 -16.36 9.17
CA LYS A 95 -13.27 -17.73 9.69
C LYS A 95 -12.73 -17.88 11.10
N THR A 96 -11.84 -16.98 11.53
CA THR A 96 -11.03 -17.20 12.74
C THR A 96 -11.13 -16.08 13.78
N TYR A 97 -11.77 -14.94 13.46
CA TYR A 97 -11.85 -13.77 14.33
C TYR A 97 -13.29 -13.32 14.55
N SER A 98 -13.68 -13.14 15.81
CA SER A 98 -15.01 -12.69 16.21
C SER A 98 -14.91 -11.82 17.46
N GLU A 99 -14.13 -10.74 17.39
CA GLU A 99 -13.96 -9.82 18.51
C GLU A 99 -14.51 -8.41 18.19
N ASP A 100 -14.84 -7.65 19.24
CA ASP A 100 -15.30 -6.26 19.15
C ASP A 100 -14.19 -5.30 18.69
N GLN A 101 -12.92 -5.65 18.94
CA GLN A 101 -11.78 -4.84 18.60
C GLN A 101 -11.39 -5.04 17.11
N HIS A 102 -11.04 -3.94 16.42
CA HIS A 102 -10.49 -4.07 15.05
C HIS A 102 -9.18 -4.87 15.03
N ILE A 103 -8.92 -5.52 13.91
CA ILE A 103 -7.68 -6.28 13.67
C ILE A 103 -6.88 -5.63 12.54
N ASN A 104 -5.58 -5.44 12.77
CA ASN A 104 -4.68 -4.88 11.75
C ASN A 104 -4.32 -5.96 10.72
N VAL A 105 -4.30 -5.56 9.44
CA VAL A 105 -3.89 -6.39 8.32
C VAL A 105 -2.71 -5.74 7.63
N GLY A 106 -1.51 -6.23 7.90
CA GLY A 106 -0.27 -5.66 7.41
C GLY A 106 0.81 -6.72 7.20
N SER A 107 1.92 -6.30 6.61
CA SER A 107 3.09 -7.15 6.37
C SER A 107 4.00 -7.27 7.58
N GLY A 108 3.88 -6.35 8.54
CA GLY A 108 4.76 -6.25 9.71
C GLY A 108 6.15 -5.68 9.41
N ALA A 109 6.41 -5.23 8.19
CA ALA A 109 7.69 -4.64 7.77
C ALA A 109 7.48 -3.31 7.05
N ASP A 110 8.32 -2.33 7.35
CA ASP A 110 8.35 -1.06 6.66
C ASP A 110 9.71 -0.80 5.99
N LEU A 111 9.69 0.05 4.98
CA LEU A 111 10.89 0.56 4.33
C LEU A 111 10.74 2.06 4.08
N THR A 112 11.86 2.77 3.85
CA THR A 112 11.83 4.17 3.46
C THR A 112 11.29 4.33 2.03
N ILE A 113 10.78 5.51 1.70
CA ILE A 113 10.36 5.83 0.33
C ILE A 113 11.55 5.76 -0.64
N LEU A 114 12.76 6.09 -0.19
CA LEU A 114 13.97 5.94 -0.99
C LEU A 114 14.29 4.46 -1.29
N GLU A 115 14.26 3.59 -0.27
CA GLU A 115 14.45 2.14 -0.44
C GLU A 115 13.38 1.55 -1.38
N LEU A 116 12.13 2.00 -1.25
CA LEU A 116 11.06 1.61 -2.17
C LEU A 116 11.34 2.05 -3.60
N ALA A 117 11.77 3.31 -3.81
CA ALA A 117 12.09 3.84 -5.13
C ALA A 117 13.25 3.08 -5.78
N GLN A 118 14.28 2.71 -5.02
CA GLN A 118 15.39 1.89 -5.47
C GLN A 118 14.90 0.49 -5.89
N LEU A 119 14.07 -0.15 -5.07
CA LEU A 119 13.51 -1.46 -5.38
C LEU A 119 12.64 -1.43 -6.64
N ILE A 120 11.83 -0.37 -6.83
CA ILE A 120 11.03 -0.19 -8.04
C ILE A 120 11.91 0.08 -9.25
N ALA A 121 12.94 0.91 -9.13
CA ALA A 121 13.91 1.15 -10.20
C ALA A 121 14.55 -0.17 -10.69
N ASP A 122 14.97 -1.03 -9.75
CA ASP A 122 15.50 -2.37 -10.06
C ASP A 122 14.47 -3.24 -10.80
N VAL A 123 13.22 -3.30 -10.30
CA VAL A 123 12.15 -4.12 -10.91
C VAL A 123 11.81 -3.65 -12.31
N VAL A 124 11.77 -2.33 -12.53
CA VAL A 124 11.50 -1.71 -13.83
C VAL A 124 12.72 -1.84 -14.77
N GLY A 125 13.92 -1.95 -14.21
CA GLY A 125 15.20 -1.93 -14.96
C GLY A 125 15.60 -0.50 -15.35
N PHE A 126 15.36 0.47 -14.47
CA PHE A 126 15.87 1.84 -14.58
C PHE A 126 17.19 1.93 -13.81
N HIS A 127 18.26 2.35 -14.49
CA HIS A 127 19.63 2.40 -13.94
C HIS A 127 20.17 3.83 -13.74
N GLY A 128 19.30 4.85 -13.87
CA GLY A 128 19.67 6.24 -13.63
C GLY A 128 19.68 6.59 -12.14
N GLN A 129 19.98 7.85 -11.85
CA GLN A 129 20.01 8.37 -10.48
C GLN A 129 18.60 8.67 -9.96
N ILE A 130 18.37 8.40 -8.67
CA ILE A 130 17.19 8.88 -7.95
C ILE A 130 17.54 10.21 -7.31
N VAL A 131 16.81 11.26 -7.67
CA VAL A 131 17.01 12.61 -7.16
C VAL A 131 15.78 13.09 -6.38
N HIS A 132 15.98 14.00 -5.44
CA HIS A 132 14.96 14.46 -4.50
C HIS A 132 14.43 15.85 -4.87
N ASP A 133 13.10 15.96 -4.96
CA ASP A 133 12.43 17.27 -5.01
C ASP A 133 12.05 17.68 -3.58
N LEU A 134 12.95 18.40 -2.93
CA LEU A 134 12.77 18.90 -1.56
C LEU A 134 11.76 20.05 -1.45
N THR A 135 11.21 20.56 -2.56
CA THR A 135 10.11 21.53 -2.53
C THR A 135 8.79 20.89 -2.14
N LYS A 136 8.70 19.56 -2.25
CA LYS A 136 7.54 18.77 -1.83
C LYS A 136 7.72 18.34 -0.37
N PRO A 137 6.67 18.47 0.45
CA PRO A 137 6.75 18.09 1.87
C PRO A 137 6.88 16.57 2.04
N ASP A 138 7.59 16.18 3.07
CA ASP A 138 7.53 14.82 3.58
C ASP A 138 6.17 14.54 4.23
N GLY A 139 5.69 13.33 4.09
CA GLY A 139 4.51 12.87 4.84
C GLY A 139 4.85 12.48 6.28
N THR A 140 3.90 11.86 6.97
CA THR A 140 4.11 11.29 8.33
C THR A 140 5.41 10.47 8.38
N PRO A 141 6.28 10.65 9.38
CA PRO A 141 7.61 10.01 9.42
C PRO A 141 7.56 8.49 9.33
N ARG A 142 6.63 7.84 10.04
CA ARG A 142 6.48 6.38 10.01
C ARG A 142 5.02 5.96 10.09
N LYS A 143 4.62 4.96 9.30
CA LYS A 143 3.35 4.23 9.40
C LYS A 143 3.65 2.74 9.32
N LEU A 144 3.60 2.09 10.47
CA LEU A 144 3.72 0.65 10.64
C LEU A 144 2.68 0.20 11.66
N MET A 145 2.00 -0.89 11.37
CA MET A 145 1.02 -1.50 12.29
C MET A 145 1.60 -2.76 12.92
N SER A 146 1.21 -3.09 14.16
CA SER A 146 1.45 -4.42 14.70
C SER A 146 0.52 -5.43 14.01
N GLY A 147 1.13 -6.46 13.42
CA GLY A 147 0.45 -7.62 12.86
C GLY A 147 0.35 -8.81 13.82
N ASP A 148 0.78 -8.66 15.09
CA ASP A 148 0.96 -9.77 16.03
C ASP A 148 -0.33 -10.57 16.26
N ARG A 149 -1.48 -9.88 16.36
CA ARG A 149 -2.76 -10.53 16.57
C ARG A 149 -3.14 -11.42 15.38
N LEU A 150 -2.99 -10.92 14.15
CA LEU A 150 -3.28 -11.69 12.94
C LEU A 150 -2.31 -12.86 12.78
N ALA A 151 -1.03 -12.64 13.10
CA ALA A 151 -0.02 -13.71 13.12
C ALA A 151 -0.33 -14.79 14.17
N ALA A 152 -0.85 -14.41 15.34
CA ALA A 152 -1.29 -15.37 16.37
C ALA A 152 -2.50 -16.21 15.92
N LEU A 153 -3.33 -15.70 15.00
CA LEU A 153 -4.40 -16.45 14.34
C LEU A 153 -3.91 -17.35 13.21
N GLY A 154 -2.59 -17.40 12.96
CA GLY A 154 -1.98 -18.29 11.97
C GLY A 154 -1.84 -17.70 10.57
N TRP A 155 -2.13 -16.42 10.36
CA TRP A 155 -1.98 -15.78 9.05
C TRP A 155 -0.69 -14.96 8.91
N ARG A 156 -0.08 -15.06 7.75
CA ARG A 156 1.07 -14.23 7.32
C ARG A 156 0.97 -13.93 5.83
N PRO A 157 1.49 -12.78 5.34
CA PRO A 157 1.53 -12.49 3.91
C PRO A 157 2.39 -13.51 3.16
N GLY A 158 1.93 -13.92 1.98
CA GLY A 158 2.61 -14.89 1.11
C GLY A 158 3.40 -14.26 -0.03
N ILE A 159 3.07 -13.02 -0.40
CA ILE A 159 3.67 -12.32 -1.55
C ILE A 159 4.74 -11.35 -1.08
N SER A 160 6.00 -11.58 -1.47
CA SER A 160 7.07 -10.64 -1.17
C SER A 160 6.87 -9.30 -1.89
N LEU A 161 7.38 -8.19 -1.30
CA LEU A 161 7.24 -6.87 -1.91
C LEU A 161 7.83 -6.85 -3.34
N ARG A 162 8.98 -7.48 -3.57
CA ARG A 162 9.61 -7.54 -4.91
C ARG A 162 8.76 -8.29 -5.92
N GLU A 163 8.19 -9.42 -5.56
CA GLU A 163 7.30 -10.20 -6.45
C GLU A 163 6.01 -9.44 -6.77
N GLY A 164 5.39 -8.84 -5.76
CA GLY A 164 4.20 -8.02 -5.94
C GLY A 164 4.44 -6.81 -6.83
N LEU A 165 5.58 -6.10 -6.64
CA LEU A 165 5.97 -4.98 -7.51
C LEU A 165 6.22 -5.43 -8.96
N ALA A 166 6.84 -6.59 -9.17
CA ALA A 166 7.01 -7.14 -10.49
C ALA A 166 5.68 -7.51 -11.16
N GLY A 167 4.72 -8.00 -10.37
CA GLY A 167 3.33 -8.24 -10.81
C GLY A 167 2.62 -6.96 -11.22
N ALA A 168 2.65 -5.94 -10.35
CA ALA A 168 2.05 -4.64 -10.62
C ALA A 168 2.69 -3.94 -11.84
N TYR A 169 4.00 -4.08 -12.04
CA TYR A 169 4.66 -3.51 -13.21
C TYR A 169 4.26 -4.24 -14.51
N ARG A 170 4.11 -5.57 -14.50
CA ARG A 170 3.57 -6.31 -15.67
C ARG A 170 2.16 -5.86 -16.02
N ASP A 171 1.30 -5.70 -15.03
CA ASP A 171 -0.07 -5.18 -15.21
C ASP A 171 -0.05 -3.77 -15.83
N PHE A 172 0.80 -2.88 -15.32
CA PHE A 172 0.99 -1.54 -15.89
C PHE A 172 1.37 -1.59 -17.38
N LEU A 173 2.22 -2.54 -17.78
CA LEU A 173 2.67 -2.68 -19.19
C LEU A 173 1.58 -3.22 -20.13
N THR A 174 0.56 -3.92 -19.64
CA THR A 174 -0.53 -4.45 -20.46
C THR A 174 -1.53 -3.37 -20.91
N GLY A 175 -1.47 -2.20 -20.28
CA GLY A 175 -2.38 -1.10 -20.60
C GLY A 175 -3.78 -1.19 -19.97
N ASP A 176 -4.08 -2.26 -19.21
CA ASP A 176 -5.36 -2.42 -18.50
C ASP A 176 -5.42 -1.58 -17.20
N ALA A 177 -4.30 -1.01 -16.79
CA ALA A 177 -4.20 -0.22 -15.57
C ALA A 177 -4.88 1.14 -15.70
N ARG A 178 -5.63 1.55 -14.67
CA ARG A 178 -6.30 2.85 -14.62
C ARG A 178 -5.29 4.00 -14.71
N GLY A 179 -5.53 4.96 -15.62
CA GLY A 179 -4.66 6.12 -15.81
C GLY A 179 -3.50 5.92 -16.79
N ASN A 180 -3.43 4.79 -17.52
CA ASN A 180 -2.64 4.70 -18.71
C ASN A 180 -3.33 5.54 -19.80
N VAL A 181 -2.81 6.73 -20.03
CA VAL A 181 -3.13 7.50 -21.23
C VAL A 181 -2.24 6.95 -22.34
N ALA A 182 -2.85 6.41 -23.39
CA ALA A 182 -2.18 6.01 -24.61
C ALA A 182 -1.50 7.21 -25.29
#